data_11404916d8e7daf40301956e88e5fa33
#
_entry.id   11404916d8e7daf40301956e88e5fa33
#
_cell.length_a   1.000
_cell.length_b   1.000
_cell.length_c   1.000
_cell.angle_alpha   90.00
_cell.angle_beta   90.00
_cell.angle_gamma   90.00
#
_symmetry.space_group_name_H-M   'P 1'
#
loop_
_entity.id
_entity.type
_entity.pdbx_description
1 polymer ?
#
loop_
_entity_poly.entity_id
_entity_poly.type
_entity_poly.pdbx_seq_one_letter_code
_entity_poly.pdbx_strand_id
1 'polypeptide(L)'
;GGCRDIDHKSENVQKVIKAYLKYLKDDLGYTGFRYDMVKGFDGNHVAEYNDATGVEYSVGEYWDGNDKIESWINRTNKKSAAFDFQFRYNVRDAVNGAANGKVATSSDWSKLNSNDNLMHDANYRRYAVTFVENHDTQKRSESEQNDPLRKDTIAANAYMLAMPGTPCIFQPHWNAYKSEIKEMIAARKYAGITNMSNYANKQSKKTLYVNEVTGTKHKLLVAVGNDADKYAGETGYTKILSGYHYAYFLSNDAETSWTDVPSGSYEEGFKTTLTAVSQTEGAKLVYTLDGSTPTAKSTTVESGKEISINGTCTLKVGLLVNGE
;
A
#
# COMPACT_ATOMS: atom_id res chain seq x y z
N GLY A 1 -29.32 -14.12 -21.25
CA GLY A 1 -28.65 -15.41 -21.29
C GLY A 1 -27.35 -15.35 -20.50
N GLY A 2 -27.36 -15.96 -19.32
CA GLY A 2 -26.15 -16.06 -18.51
C GLY A 2 -25.16 -17.07 -19.12
N CYS A 3 -23.88 -16.91 -18.85
CA CYS A 3 -22.87 -17.92 -19.13
C CYS A 3 -23.20 -19.19 -18.33
N ARG A 4 -22.87 -20.35 -18.90
CA ARG A 4 -22.95 -21.60 -18.13
C ARG A 4 -21.85 -21.60 -17.08
N ASP A 5 -22.22 -21.99 -15.89
CA ASP A 5 -21.27 -22.18 -14.80
C ASP A 5 -20.44 -23.45 -15.01
N ILE A 6 -19.20 -23.44 -14.56
CA ILE A 6 -18.31 -24.59 -14.64
C ILE A 6 -18.52 -25.43 -13.37
N ASP A 7 -18.89 -26.69 -13.55
CA ASP A 7 -19.09 -27.62 -12.43
C ASP A 7 -17.76 -28.13 -11.87
N HIS A 8 -17.23 -27.46 -10.87
CA HIS A 8 -15.99 -27.85 -10.17
C HIS A 8 -16.10 -29.18 -9.39
N LYS A 9 -17.30 -29.74 -9.25
CA LYS A 9 -17.48 -31.09 -8.68
C LYS A 9 -17.21 -32.21 -9.71
N SER A 10 -17.19 -31.87 -11.00
CA SER A 10 -16.87 -32.82 -12.08
C SER A 10 -15.38 -33.14 -12.08
N GLU A 11 -15.06 -34.44 -11.98
CA GLU A 11 -13.66 -34.90 -12.05
C GLU A 11 -12.98 -34.50 -13.36
N ASN A 12 -13.73 -34.51 -14.46
CA ASN A 12 -13.21 -34.11 -15.76
C ASN A 12 -12.85 -32.61 -15.78
N VAL A 13 -13.69 -31.76 -15.21
CA VAL A 13 -13.41 -30.32 -15.06
C VAL A 13 -12.18 -30.07 -14.20
N GLN A 14 -12.10 -30.73 -13.05
CA GLN A 14 -10.93 -30.64 -12.16
C GLN A 14 -9.64 -31.05 -12.86
N LYS A 15 -9.67 -32.14 -13.61
CA LYS A 15 -8.53 -32.63 -14.39
C LYS A 15 -8.05 -31.62 -15.42
N VAL A 16 -8.98 -31.02 -16.17
CA VAL A 16 -8.66 -30.01 -17.19
C VAL A 16 -8.09 -28.72 -16.53
N ILE A 17 -8.70 -28.24 -15.45
CA ILE A 17 -8.21 -27.06 -14.73
C ILE A 17 -6.81 -27.31 -14.14
N LYS A 18 -6.59 -28.44 -13.49
CA LYS A 18 -5.27 -28.81 -12.95
C LYS A 18 -4.20 -28.86 -14.04
N ALA A 19 -4.52 -29.46 -15.20
CA ALA A 19 -3.61 -29.48 -16.34
C ALA A 19 -3.29 -28.08 -16.86
N TYR A 20 -4.30 -27.22 -16.99
CA TYR A 20 -4.13 -25.82 -17.42
C TYR A 20 -3.27 -25.03 -16.44
N LEU A 21 -3.53 -25.13 -15.14
CA LEU A 21 -2.76 -24.42 -14.12
C LEU A 21 -1.30 -24.91 -14.04
N LYS A 22 -1.07 -26.21 -14.22
CA LYS A 22 0.29 -26.76 -14.34
C LYS A 22 1.02 -26.21 -15.56
N TYR A 23 0.35 -26.11 -16.69
CA TYR A 23 0.90 -25.48 -17.89
C TYR A 23 1.31 -24.02 -17.62
N LEU A 24 0.43 -23.23 -16.97
CA LEU A 24 0.77 -21.86 -16.61
C LEU A 24 2.01 -21.78 -15.71
N LYS A 25 2.15 -22.70 -14.77
CA LYS A 25 3.29 -22.70 -13.83
C LYS A 25 4.55 -23.25 -14.47
N ASP A 26 4.47 -24.47 -15.03
CA ASP A 26 5.65 -25.23 -15.43
C ASP A 26 6.21 -24.79 -16.79
N ASP A 27 5.33 -24.45 -17.75
CA ASP A 27 5.73 -24.04 -19.10
C ASP A 27 5.86 -22.53 -19.24
N LEU A 28 4.96 -21.75 -18.63
CA LEU A 28 4.98 -20.29 -18.74
C LEU A 28 5.66 -19.56 -17.56
N GLY A 29 5.99 -20.28 -16.49
CA GLY A 29 6.78 -19.75 -15.38
C GLY A 29 6.00 -18.87 -14.38
N TYR A 30 4.68 -18.94 -14.35
CA TYR A 30 3.90 -18.23 -13.34
C TYR A 30 4.09 -18.86 -11.96
N THR A 31 4.23 -18.04 -10.93
CA THR A 31 4.51 -18.50 -9.55
C THR A 31 3.32 -18.45 -8.61
N GLY A 32 2.21 -17.85 -9.05
CA GLY A 32 0.97 -17.75 -8.30
C GLY A 32 -0.21 -17.45 -9.21
N PHE A 33 -1.42 -17.48 -8.65
CA PHE A 33 -2.66 -17.30 -9.42
C PHE A 33 -3.60 -16.28 -8.80
N ARG A 34 -4.30 -15.53 -9.67
CA ARG A 34 -5.55 -14.86 -9.32
C ARG A 34 -6.70 -15.73 -9.79
N TYR A 35 -7.53 -16.13 -8.87
CA TYR A 35 -8.79 -16.83 -9.18
C TYR A 35 -9.93 -15.84 -9.28
N ASP A 36 -10.53 -15.78 -10.45
CA ASP A 36 -11.63 -14.88 -10.78
C ASP A 36 -12.97 -15.43 -10.31
N MET A 37 -13.89 -14.56 -9.88
CA MET A 37 -15.28 -14.90 -9.56
C MET A 37 -15.47 -16.13 -8.67
N VAL A 38 -14.67 -16.27 -7.63
CA VAL A 38 -14.65 -17.46 -6.76
C VAL A 38 -15.91 -17.65 -5.90
N LYS A 39 -16.85 -16.70 -5.93
CA LYS A 39 -18.20 -16.91 -5.36
C LYS A 39 -18.95 -18.08 -6.02
N GLY A 40 -18.61 -18.43 -7.26
CA GLY A 40 -19.28 -19.44 -8.05
C GLY A 40 -18.99 -20.88 -7.61
N PHE A 41 -17.95 -21.12 -6.80
CA PHE A 41 -17.57 -22.47 -6.40
C PHE A 41 -16.92 -22.50 -5.01
N ASP A 42 -16.88 -23.70 -4.42
CA ASP A 42 -16.35 -23.88 -3.07
C ASP A 42 -14.84 -23.64 -3.01
N GLY A 43 -14.38 -22.97 -1.96
CA GLY A 43 -12.96 -22.66 -1.74
C GLY A 43 -12.06 -23.89 -1.62
N ASN A 44 -12.61 -25.08 -1.26
CA ASN A 44 -11.82 -26.31 -1.21
C ASN A 44 -11.22 -26.67 -2.58
N HIS A 45 -11.89 -26.34 -3.68
CA HIS A 45 -11.36 -26.57 -5.02
C HIS A 45 -10.14 -25.69 -5.33
N VAL A 46 -10.11 -24.45 -4.81
CA VAL A 46 -8.91 -23.61 -4.91
C VAL A 46 -7.74 -24.25 -4.14
N ALA A 47 -8.00 -24.79 -2.95
CA ALA A 47 -6.98 -25.52 -2.20
C ALA A 47 -6.45 -26.73 -2.97
N GLU A 48 -7.33 -27.50 -3.59
CA GLU A 48 -6.96 -28.66 -4.43
C GLU A 48 -6.11 -28.25 -5.64
N TYR A 49 -6.46 -27.13 -6.30
CA TYR A 49 -5.73 -26.62 -7.46
C TYR A 49 -4.35 -26.10 -7.06
N ASN A 50 -4.23 -25.39 -5.94
CA ASN A 50 -2.96 -24.94 -5.39
C ASN A 50 -2.06 -26.13 -5.01
N ASP A 51 -2.61 -27.14 -4.37
CA ASP A 51 -1.87 -28.37 -4.01
C ASP A 51 -1.38 -29.12 -5.25
N ALA A 52 -2.24 -29.25 -6.27
CA ALA A 52 -1.89 -29.96 -7.52
C ALA A 52 -0.76 -29.27 -8.29
N THR A 53 -0.64 -27.95 -8.19
CA THR A 53 0.38 -27.17 -8.89
C THR A 53 1.61 -26.86 -8.04
N GLY A 54 1.49 -26.92 -6.71
CA GLY A 54 2.55 -26.54 -5.78
C GLY A 54 2.84 -25.03 -5.78
N VAL A 55 1.88 -24.17 -6.16
CA VAL A 55 2.04 -22.73 -6.01
C VAL A 55 1.95 -22.34 -4.54
N GLU A 56 2.80 -21.41 -4.14
CA GLU A 56 2.85 -20.94 -2.75
C GLU A 56 1.86 -19.78 -2.49
N TYR A 57 1.39 -19.13 -3.56
CA TYR A 57 0.55 -17.94 -3.44
C TYR A 57 -0.60 -17.93 -4.43
N SER A 58 -1.78 -17.58 -3.95
CA SER A 58 -2.92 -17.23 -4.78
C SER A 58 -3.78 -16.16 -4.10
N VAL A 59 -4.56 -15.46 -4.90
CA VAL A 59 -5.57 -14.51 -4.44
C VAL A 59 -6.89 -14.79 -5.14
N GLY A 60 -7.98 -14.84 -4.38
CA GLY A 60 -9.32 -15.03 -4.92
C GLY A 60 -10.12 -13.74 -4.93
N GLU A 61 -10.89 -13.55 -5.99
CA GLU A 61 -11.89 -12.50 -6.08
C GLU A 61 -13.22 -13.01 -5.52
N TYR A 62 -13.45 -12.74 -4.25
CA TYR A 62 -14.73 -13.00 -3.60
C TYR A 62 -15.39 -11.66 -3.25
N TRP A 63 -16.18 -11.15 -4.16
CA TRP A 63 -16.80 -9.82 -4.03
C TRP A 63 -18.07 -9.89 -3.19
N ASP A 64 -17.92 -9.78 -1.86
CA ASP A 64 -19.03 -9.84 -0.90
C ASP A 64 -18.63 -9.18 0.44
N GLY A 65 -19.50 -9.34 1.45
CA GLY A 65 -19.23 -8.92 2.82
C GLY A 65 -18.07 -9.66 3.47
N ASN A 66 -17.47 -9.06 4.48
CA ASN A 66 -16.24 -9.55 5.11
C ASN A 66 -16.40 -10.95 5.71
N ASP A 67 -17.52 -11.24 6.36
CA ASP A 67 -17.85 -12.55 6.94
C ASP A 67 -17.81 -13.68 5.89
N LYS A 68 -18.28 -13.40 4.69
CA LYS A 68 -18.28 -14.36 3.58
C LYS A 68 -16.89 -14.54 2.98
N ILE A 69 -16.10 -13.47 2.91
CA ILE A 69 -14.71 -13.55 2.45
C ILE A 69 -13.89 -14.38 3.45
N GLU A 70 -14.04 -14.15 4.74
CA GLU A 70 -13.39 -14.95 5.79
C GLU A 70 -13.79 -16.43 5.71
N SER A 71 -15.09 -16.71 5.54
CA SER A 71 -15.59 -18.06 5.36
C SER A 71 -14.95 -18.73 4.13
N TRP A 72 -14.84 -18.02 3.02
CA TRP A 72 -14.19 -18.56 1.82
C TRP A 72 -12.70 -18.86 2.06
N ILE A 73 -11.97 -17.94 2.71
CA ILE A 73 -10.56 -18.18 3.09
C ILE A 73 -10.43 -19.46 3.91
N ASN A 74 -11.31 -19.65 4.89
CA ASN A 74 -11.32 -20.87 5.71
C ASN A 74 -11.63 -22.12 4.86
N ARG A 75 -12.54 -22.02 3.89
CA ARG A 75 -12.85 -23.11 2.95
C ARG A 75 -11.68 -23.46 2.02
N THR A 76 -10.78 -22.53 1.74
CA THR A 76 -9.51 -22.82 1.05
C THR A 76 -8.49 -23.49 1.96
N ASN A 77 -8.84 -23.84 3.19
CA ASN A 77 -7.91 -24.29 4.22
C ASN A 77 -6.74 -23.28 4.43
N LYS A 78 -7.04 -22.00 4.30
CA LYS A 78 -6.09 -20.88 4.39
C LYS A 78 -4.92 -20.98 3.39
N LYS A 79 -5.12 -21.64 2.26
CA LYS A 79 -4.13 -21.75 1.16
C LYS A 79 -4.25 -20.65 0.13
N SER A 80 -5.22 -19.77 0.25
CA SER A 80 -5.38 -18.60 -0.63
C SER A 80 -5.63 -17.34 0.17
N ALA A 81 -5.07 -16.25 -0.29
CA ALA A 81 -5.47 -14.90 0.08
C ALA A 81 -6.74 -14.50 -0.68
N ALA A 82 -7.37 -13.41 -0.27
CA ALA A 82 -8.51 -12.82 -0.95
C ALA A 82 -8.36 -11.29 -1.05
N PHE A 83 -8.95 -10.71 -2.09
CA PHE A 83 -9.07 -9.26 -2.17
C PHE A 83 -9.95 -8.72 -1.05
N ASP A 84 -9.44 -7.74 -0.33
CA ASP A 84 -10.12 -7.09 0.80
C ASP A 84 -11.07 -5.99 0.28
N PHE A 85 -12.24 -6.41 -0.20
CA PHE A 85 -13.24 -5.48 -0.74
C PHE A 85 -13.74 -4.50 0.30
N GLN A 86 -13.85 -4.92 1.55
CA GLN A 86 -14.34 -4.04 2.62
C GLN A 86 -13.31 -2.96 2.99
N PHE A 87 -12.01 -3.27 2.94
CA PHE A 87 -10.95 -2.25 3.01
C PHE A 87 -11.13 -1.19 1.91
N ARG A 88 -11.32 -1.63 0.68
CA ARG A 88 -11.57 -0.74 -0.46
C ARG A 88 -12.78 0.15 -0.23
N TYR A 89 -13.88 -0.41 0.28
CA TYR A 89 -15.08 0.37 0.57
C TYR A 89 -14.87 1.38 1.70
N ASN A 90 -14.13 1.02 2.75
CA ASN A 90 -13.80 1.99 3.81
C ASN A 90 -12.99 3.17 3.24
N VAL A 91 -12.01 2.92 2.38
CA VAL A 91 -11.23 3.96 1.72
C VAL A 91 -12.12 4.82 0.80
N ARG A 92 -12.93 4.19 -0.04
CA ARG A 92 -13.87 4.91 -0.90
C ARG A 92 -14.81 5.83 -0.13
N ASP A 93 -15.40 5.30 0.94
CA ASP A 93 -16.36 6.05 1.75
C ASP A 93 -15.68 7.22 2.48
N ALA A 94 -14.45 7.02 2.94
CA ALA A 94 -13.66 8.09 3.55
C ALA A 94 -13.34 9.20 2.55
N VAL A 95 -12.82 8.84 1.40
CA VAL A 95 -12.38 9.77 0.34
C VAL A 95 -13.58 10.49 -0.27
N ASN A 96 -14.62 9.75 -0.67
CA ASN A 96 -15.80 10.32 -1.31
C ASN A 96 -16.75 11.01 -0.30
N GLY A 97 -16.61 10.72 0.99
CA GLY A 97 -17.47 11.24 2.06
C GLY A 97 -18.87 10.62 2.08
N ALA A 98 -19.18 9.69 1.18
CA ALA A 98 -20.45 9.00 1.10
C ALA A 98 -20.28 7.62 0.47
N ALA A 99 -21.17 6.69 0.84
CA ALA A 99 -21.19 5.32 0.35
C ALA A 99 -21.88 5.19 -1.04
N ASN A 100 -21.75 4.00 -1.63
CA ASN A 100 -22.49 3.57 -2.83
C ASN A 100 -22.27 4.47 -4.05
N GLY A 101 -21.03 4.84 -4.34
CA GLY A 101 -20.67 5.64 -5.51
C GLY A 101 -21.11 7.10 -5.46
N LYS A 102 -21.81 7.52 -4.41
CA LYS A 102 -22.14 8.93 -4.19
C LYS A 102 -20.90 9.70 -3.72
N VAL A 103 -20.93 11.00 -3.94
CA VAL A 103 -19.87 11.91 -3.50
C VAL A 103 -20.49 13.02 -2.67
N ALA A 104 -20.07 13.15 -1.42
CA ALA A 104 -20.42 14.29 -0.57
C ALA A 104 -19.56 15.51 -0.92
N THR A 105 -19.94 16.66 -0.41
CA THR A 105 -19.18 17.92 -0.59
C THR A 105 -17.80 17.86 0.07
N SER A 106 -17.64 17.05 1.11
CA SER A 106 -16.37 16.85 1.83
C SER A 106 -16.12 15.38 2.13
N SER A 107 -14.84 15.02 2.18
CA SER A 107 -14.40 13.70 2.65
C SER A 107 -14.73 13.50 4.13
N ASP A 108 -14.77 12.26 4.56
CA ASP A 108 -14.88 11.88 5.97
C ASP A 108 -13.88 10.77 6.29
N TRP A 109 -12.68 11.15 6.66
CA TRP A 109 -11.58 10.23 6.89
C TRP A 109 -11.76 9.37 8.15
N SER A 110 -12.66 9.75 9.06
CA SER A 110 -13.00 8.90 10.21
C SER A 110 -13.64 7.56 9.83
N LYS A 111 -14.15 7.44 8.59
CA LYS A 111 -14.70 6.20 8.05
C LYS A 111 -13.66 5.10 7.83
N LEU A 112 -12.36 5.44 7.85
CA LEU A 112 -11.28 4.45 7.88
C LEU A 112 -11.22 3.67 9.19
N ASN A 113 -11.80 4.18 10.26
CA ASN A 113 -11.88 3.48 11.55
C ASN A 113 -13.02 2.44 11.50
N SER A 114 -12.76 1.32 10.86
CA SER A 114 -13.71 0.24 10.65
C SER A 114 -13.13 -1.10 11.06
N ASN A 115 -13.95 -1.94 11.65
CA ASN A 115 -13.63 -3.33 12.01
C ASN A 115 -14.14 -4.32 10.96
N ASP A 116 -14.79 -3.83 9.91
CA ASP A 116 -15.38 -4.66 8.86
C ASP A 116 -14.47 -4.71 7.63
N ASN A 117 -13.33 -5.36 7.78
CA ASN A 117 -12.40 -5.69 6.69
C ASN A 117 -11.40 -6.76 7.16
N LEU A 118 -10.76 -7.46 6.23
CA LEU A 118 -9.76 -8.49 6.54
C LEU A 118 -8.50 -7.90 7.20
N MET A 119 -8.06 -6.75 6.73
CA MET A 119 -6.84 -6.09 7.20
C MET A 119 -6.90 -5.76 8.70
N HIS A 120 -8.07 -5.40 9.22
CA HIS A 120 -8.25 -5.08 10.63
C HIS A 120 -8.04 -6.30 11.54
N ASP A 121 -8.51 -7.49 11.15
CA ASP A 121 -8.46 -8.68 11.97
C ASP A 121 -7.08 -9.35 11.91
N ALA A 122 -6.39 -9.45 13.05
CA ALA A 122 -5.09 -10.07 13.14
C ALA A 122 -5.07 -11.55 12.67
N ASN A 123 -6.22 -12.26 12.72
CA ASN A 123 -6.33 -13.64 12.24
C ASN A 123 -6.41 -13.75 10.71
N TYR A 124 -6.88 -12.70 10.04
CA TYR A 124 -7.10 -12.68 8.59
C TYR A 124 -6.20 -11.70 7.83
N ARG A 125 -5.56 -10.79 8.51
CA ARG A 125 -4.72 -9.74 7.95
C ARG A 125 -3.68 -10.25 6.95
N ARG A 126 -3.02 -11.36 7.23
CA ARG A 126 -2.06 -11.97 6.33
C ARG A 126 -2.65 -12.47 5.01
N TYR A 127 -3.96 -12.68 4.97
CA TYR A 127 -4.69 -13.14 3.78
C TYR A 127 -5.36 -11.99 3.04
N ALA A 128 -5.26 -10.77 3.55
CA ALA A 128 -5.84 -9.58 2.93
C ALA A 128 -4.96 -9.08 1.79
N VAL A 129 -5.47 -9.08 0.57
CA VAL A 129 -4.91 -8.31 -0.53
C VAL A 129 -5.67 -6.99 -0.60
N THR A 130 -5.05 -5.95 -0.05
CA THR A 130 -5.65 -4.61 0.03
C THR A 130 -5.55 -3.90 -1.30
N PHE A 131 -6.56 -3.14 -1.67
CA PHE A 131 -6.59 -2.31 -2.87
C PHE A 131 -7.54 -1.13 -2.67
N VAL A 132 -7.35 -0.07 -3.42
CA VAL A 132 -8.19 1.13 -3.35
C VAL A 132 -9.03 1.34 -4.60
N GLU A 133 -8.58 0.82 -5.72
CA GLU A 133 -9.26 0.85 -7.02
C GLU A 133 -8.86 -0.37 -7.85
N ASN A 134 -9.73 -0.83 -8.75
CA ASN A 134 -9.43 -1.88 -9.71
C ASN A 134 -10.16 -1.63 -11.04
N HIS A 135 -9.99 -2.54 -12.00
CA HIS A 135 -10.58 -2.46 -13.32
C HIS A 135 -12.12 -2.54 -13.33
N ASP A 136 -12.74 -3.05 -12.27
CA ASP A 136 -14.20 -3.15 -12.13
C ASP A 136 -14.81 -2.00 -11.34
N THR A 137 -14.03 -1.28 -10.54
CA THR A 137 -14.50 -0.14 -9.75
C THR A 137 -14.19 1.21 -10.38
N GLN A 138 -13.21 1.28 -11.28
CA GLN A 138 -12.81 2.51 -11.94
C GLN A 138 -13.91 3.10 -12.82
N LYS A 139 -13.85 4.40 -13.04
CA LYS A 139 -14.59 5.05 -14.12
C LYS A 139 -14.03 4.60 -15.47
N ARG A 140 -14.87 4.00 -16.32
CA ARG A 140 -14.49 3.59 -17.69
C ARG A 140 -14.86 4.62 -18.74
N SER A 141 -16.02 5.28 -18.55
CA SER A 141 -16.52 6.33 -19.43
C SER A 141 -17.48 7.25 -18.68
N GLU A 142 -18.00 8.29 -19.34
CA GLU A 142 -19.03 9.13 -18.73
C GLU A 142 -20.35 8.39 -18.50
N SER A 143 -20.64 7.39 -19.31
CA SER A 143 -21.83 6.54 -19.16
C SER A 143 -21.60 5.32 -18.25
N GLU A 144 -20.34 4.93 -18.00
CA GLU A 144 -19.98 3.78 -17.19
C GLU A 144 -19.09 4.24 -16.03
N GLN A 145 -19.73 4.76 -15.00
CA GLN A 145 -19.04 5.37 -13.85
C GLN A 145 -18.59 4.35 -12.82
N ASN A 146 -19.21 3.18 -12.76
CA ASN A 146 -18.98 2.17 -11.72
C ASN A 146 -18.97 2.81 -10.30
N ASP A 147 -17.95 2.54 -9.52
CA ASP A 147 -17.83 3.04 -8.14
C ASP A 147 -16.40 3.56 -7.86
N PRO A 148 -15.89 4.55 -8.62
CA PRO A 148 -14.52 4.99 -8.51
C PRO A 148 -14.26 5.86 -7.28
N LEU A 149 -12.98 5.95 -6.90
CA LEU A 149 -12.49 7.07 -6.10
C LEU A 149 -12.67 8.36 -6.89
N ARG A 150 -13.28 9.36 -6.28
CA ARG A 150 -13.59 10.65 -6.93
C ARG A 150 -12.55 11.72 -6.72
N LYS A 151 -11.69 11.56 -5.70
CA LYS A 151 -10.66 12.51 -5.30
C LYS A 151 -9.62 11.82 -4.42
N ASP A 152 -8.57 12.53 -4.03
CA ASP A 152 -7.58 12.08 -3.05
C ASP A 152 -6.94 10.71 -3.35
N THR A 153 -6.75 10.41 -4.63
CA THR A 153 -6.19 9.12 -5.08
C THR A 153 -4.81 8.84 -4.46
N ILE A 154 -3.94 9.86 -4.39
CA ILE A 154 -2.61 9.69 -3.78
C ILE A 154 -2.72 9.40 -2.29
N ALA A 155 -3.54 10.15 -1.56
CA ALA A 155 -3.75 9.93 -0.13
C ALA A 155 -4.34 8.55 0.17
N ALA A 156 -5.25 8.06 -0.68
CA ALA A 156 -5.79 6.70 -0.59
C ALA A 156 -4.68 5.63 -0.72
N ASN A 157 -3.78 5.78 -1.69
CA ASN A 157 -2.63 4.90 -1.85
C ASN A 157 -1.63 5.04 -0.69
N ALA A 158 -1.41 6.25 -0.18
CA ALA A 158 -0.57 6.49 1.00
C ALA A 158 -1.09 5.72 2.22
N TYR A 159 -2.39 5.77 2.47
CA TYR A 159 -3.01 4.98 3.53
C TYR A 159 -2.79 3.48 3.33
N MET A 160 -3.15 2.94 2.16
CA MET A 160 -3.00 1.52 1.85
C MET A 160 -1.57 1.03 2.02
N LEU A 161 -0.59 1.77 1.49
CA LEU A 161 0.82 1.37 1.49
C LEU A 161 1.47 1.45 2.88
N ALA A 162 0.93 2.25 3.80
CA ALA A 162 1.39 2.30 5.18
C ALA A 162 0.79 1.20 6.06
N MET A 163 -0.37 0.64 5.67
CA MET A 163 -1.11 -0.33 6.47
C MET A 163 -0.66 -1.78 6.21
N PRO A 164 -0.94 -2.72 7.14
CA PRO A 164 -0.66 -4.14 6.91
C PRO A 164 -1.53 -4.73 5.79
N GLY A 165 -1.35 -6.02 5.52
CA GLY A 165 -1.90 -6.70 4.36
C GLY A 165 -0.92 -6.68 3.19
N THR A 166 -1.30 -7.31 2.08
CA THR A 166 -0.53 -7.29 0.83
C THR A 166 -1.14 -6.25 -0.10
N PRO A 167 -0.52 -5.08 -0.28
CA PRO A 167 -1.09 -4.03 -1.11
C PRO A 167 -1.02 -4.38 -2.59
N CYS A 168 -2.13 -4.18 -3.29
CA CYS A 168 -2.25 -4.30 -4.74
C CYS A 168 -2.46 -2.91 -5.34
N ILE A 169 -1.41 -2.40 -5.99
CA ILE A 169 -1.44 -1.07 -6.60
C ILE A 169 -2.13 -1.16 -7.96
N PHE A 170 -3.12 -0.30 -8.18
CA PHE A 170 -3.81 -0.20 -9.46
C PHE A 170 -2.91 0.48 -10.50
N GLN A 171 -2.69 -0.17 -11.63
CA GLN A 171 -1.73 0.29 -12.65
C GLN A 171 -1.95 1.74 -13.11
N PRO A 172 -3.18 2.24 -13.36
CA PRO A 172 -3.37 3.65 -13.67
C PRO A 172 -2.89 4.61 -12.58
N HIS A 173 -3.04 4.25 -11.29
CA HIS A 173 -2.50 5.04 -10.19
C HIS A 173 -0.96 5.04 -10.18
N TRP A 174 -0.35 3.88 -10.43
CA TRP A 174 1.10 3.78 -10.60
C TRP A 174 1.60 4.67 -11.73
N ASN A 175 0.93 4.64 -12.88
CA ASN A 175 1.35 5.44 -14.03
C ASN A 175 1.22 6.95 -13.77
N ALA A 176 0.17 7.37 -13.05
CA ALA A 176 -0.08 8.78 -12.75
C ALA A 176 0.82 9.33 -11.62
N TYR A 177 1.18 8.50 -10.63
CA TYR A 177 1.82 8.93 -9.37
C TYR A 177 3.04 8.07 -9.03
N LYS A 178 3.81 7.71 -10.02
CA LYS A 178 4.91 6.76 -9.90
C LYS A 178 5.97 7.16 -8.86
N SER A 179 6.37 8.43 -8.83
CA SER A 179 7.38 8.92 -7.90
C SER A 179 6.89 8.86 -6.46
N GLU A 180 5.69 9.35 -6.20
CA GLU A 180 5.09 9.36 -4.87
C GLU A 180 4.88 7.93 -4.35
N ILE A 181 4.37 7.04 -5.20
CA ILE A 181 4.14 5.63 -4.82
C ILE A 181 5.46 4.91 -4.55
N LYS A 182 6.51 5.16 -5.34
CA LYS A 182 7.84 4.60 -5.06
C LYS A 182 8.36 5.00 -3.68
N GLU A 183 8.19 6.26 -3.29
CA GLU A 183 8.60 6.74 -1.97
C GLU A 183 7.76 6.11 -0.84
N MET A 184 6.46 5.95 -1.04
CA MET A 184 5.60 5.24 -0.07
C MET A 184 6.03 3.78 0.10
N ILE A 185 6.37 3.09 -0.98
CA ILE A 185 6.90 1.72 -0.95
C ILE A 185 8.25 1.68 -0.23
N ALA A 186 9.13 2.64 -0.49
CA ALA A 186 10.43 2.73 0.18
C ALA A 186 10.26 2.90 1.69
N ALA A 187 9.37 3.78 2.13
CA ALA A 187 9.05 3.98 3.55
C ALA A 187 8.48 2.71 4.19
N ARG A 188 7.53 2.04 3.52
CA ARG A 188 6.98 0.74 3.96
C ARG A 188 8.08 -0.29 4.19
N LYS A 189 8.96 -0.47 3.21
CA LYS A 189 10.06 -1.44 3.27
C LYS A 189 11.10 -1.07 4.34
N TYR A 190 11.41 0.21 4.46
CA TYR A 190 12.38 0.69 5.45
C TYR A 190 11.89 0.45 6.89
N ALA A 191 10.64 0.75 7.17
CA ALA A 191 10.02 0.45 8.46
C ALA A 191 9.83 -1.06 8.70
N GLY A 192 9.86 -1.89 7.66
CA GLY A 192 9.62 -3.32 7.75
C GLY A 192 8.15 -3.66 7.96
N ILE A 193 7.25 -2.89 7.37
CA ILE A 193 5.81 -3.18 7.41
C ILE A 193 5.52 -4.37 6.50
N THR A 194 4.81 -5.36 7.05
CA THR A 194 4.44 -6.60 6.38
C THR A 194 2.93 -6.78 6.33
N ASN A 195 2.49 -7.88 5.75
CA ASN A 195 1.07 -8.26 5.76
C ASN A 195 0.56 -8.66 7.16
N MET A 196 1.42 -8.73 8.16
CA MET A 196 1.08 -9.13 9.53
C MET A 196 1.32 -8.02 10.56
N SER A 197 1.80 -6.86 10.15
CA SER A 197 2.11 -5.75 11.06
C SER A 197 0.90 -5.33 11.89
N ASN A 198 1.13 -5.01 13.16
CA ASN A 198 0.11 -4.43 14.02
C ASN A 198 0.04 -2.92 13.82
N TYR A 199 -1.10 -2.35 14.15
CA TYR A 199 -1.29 -0.91 14.12
C TYR A 199 -2.21 -0.45 15.25
N ALA A 200 -2.13 0.83 15.57
CA ALA A 200 -2.99 1.50 16.53
C ALA A 200 -3.51 2.81 15.95
N ASN A 201 -4.80 3.07 16.12
CA ASN A 201 -5.37 4.36 15.74
C ASN A 201 -4.99 5.42 16.78
N LYS A 202 -4.47 6.56 16.32
CA LYS A 202 -4.03 7.68 17.15
C LYS A 202 -5.03 8.84 17.09
N GLN A 203 -5.62 9.08 15.91
CA GLN A 203 -6.67 10.10 15.72
C GLN A 203 -7.69 9.60 14.70
N SER A 204 -8.95 9.87 14.96
CA SER A 204 -10.06 9.54 14.06
C SER A 204 -11.03 10.72 13.99
N LYS A 205 -10.70 11.69 13.12
CA LYS A 205 -11.50 12.87 12.84
C LYS A 205 -11.89 12.91 11.38
N LYS A 206 -12.93 13.64 11.06
CA LYS A 206 -13.41 13.82 9.69
C LYS A 206 -12.31 14.34 8.75
N THR A 207 -11.46 15.25 9.23
CA THR A 207 -10.41 15.92 8.44
C THR A 207 -9.01 15.37 8.69
N LEU A 208 -8.85 14.47 9.68
CA LEU A 208 -7.55 13.90 10.03
C LEU A 208 -7.69 12.50 10.64
N TYR A 209 -7.14 11.52 9.99
CA TYR A 209 -7.03 10.15 10.47
C TYR A 209 -5.56 9.75 10.56
N VAL A 210 -5.14 9.26 11.73
CA VAL A 210 -3.74 8.90 12.00
C VAL A 210 -3.67 7.51 12.58
N ASN A 211 -2.86 6.66 11.96
CA ASN A 211 -2.47 5.36 12.50
C ASN A 211 -0.96 5.28 12.73
N GLU A 212 -0.59 4.59 13.80
CA GLU A 212 0.77 4.14 14.05
C GLU A 212 0.88 2.68 13.65
N VAL A 213 1.78 2.35 12.73
CA VAL A 213 2.00 1.00 12.23
C VAL A 213 3.37 0.50 12.71
N THR A 214 3.38 -0.67 13.33
CA THR A 214 4.60 -1.28 13.85
C THR A 214 5.21 -2.21 12.81
N GLY A 215 6.28 -1.76 12.17
CA GLY A 215 7.10 -2.58 11.29
C GLY A 215 8.04 -3.50 12.08
N THR A 216 8.71 -4.40 11.38
CA THR A 216 9.71 -5.30 11.96
C THR A 216 11.02 -4.57 12.37
N LYS A 217 11.23 -3.37 11.83
CA LYS A 217 12.43 -2.55 12.08
C LYS A 217 12.10 -1.26 12.80
N HIS A 218 11.12 -0.51 12.33
CA HIS A 218 10.75 0.81 12.83
C HIS A 218 9.24 0.98 12.83
N LYS A 219 8.76 2.06 13.45
CA LYS A 219 7.35 2.46 13.40
C LYS A 219 7.13 3.58 12.39
N LEU A 220 5.95 3.59 11.79
CA LEU A 220 5.52 4.59 10.85
C LEU A 220 4.18 5.17 11.29
N LEU A 221 4.07 6.51 11.35
CA LEU A 221 2.78 7.19 11.42
C LEU A 221 2.32 7.50 10.01
N VAL A 222 1.10 7.17 9.68
CA VAL A 222 0.40 7.64 8.48
C VAL A 222 -0.71 8.59 8.89
N ALA A 223 -0.65 9.81 8.36
CA ALA A 223 -1.69 10.81 8.50
C ALA A 223 -2.35 11.05 7.15
N VAL A 224 -3.67 10.97 7.10
CA VAL A 224 -4.46 11.25 5.90
C VAL A 224 -5.63 12.16 6.24
N GLY A 225 -6.00 13.01 5.30
CA GLY A 225 -7.11 13.94 5.44
C GLY A 225 -6.71 15.38 5.13
N ASN A 226 -7.71 16.24 5.11
CA ASN A 226 -7.54 17.65 4.72
C ASN A 226 -6.57 18.43 5.64
N ASP A 227 -6.40 17.98 6.88
CA ASP A 227 -5.48 18.58 7.84
C ASP A 227 -4.16 17.80 8.00
N ALA A 228 -3.87 16.81 7.15
CA ALA A 228 -2.65 16.03 7.23
C ALA A 228 -1.37 16.85 7.04
N ASP A 229 -1.42 17.90 6.23
CA ASP A 229 -0.32 18.84 5.99
C ASP A 229 0.01 19.71 7.21
N LYS A 230 -0.98 19.95 8.08
CA LYS A 230 -0.84 20.71 9.32
C LYS A 230 -0.48 19.84 10.53
N TYR A 231 -0.57 18.54 10.37
CA TYR A 231 -0.26 17.60 11.46
C TYR A 231 1.25 17.58 11.71
N ALA A 232 1.64 17.90 12.93
CA ALA A 232 3.04 18.01 13.31
C ALA A 232 3.69 16.65 13.67
N GLY A 233 2.92 15.57 13.68
CA GLY A 233 3.39 14.27 14.14
C GLY A 233 3.30 14.11 15.66
N GLU A 234 4.02 13.13 16.16
CA GLU A 234 4.17 12.86 17.60
C GLU A 234 5.65 12.95 18.00
N THR A 235 5.90 13.15 19.30
CA THR A 235 7.26 13.08 19.85
C THR A 235 7.92 11.75 19.50
N GLY A 236 9.17 11.80 19.05
CA GLY A 236 9.90 10.61 18.61
C GLY A 236 9.70 10.21 17.17
N TYR A 237 9.02 11.04 16.37
CA TYR A 237 8.79 10.85 14.95
C TYR A 237 9.27 12.05 14.13
N THR A 238 9.71 11.77 12.90
CA THR A 238 10.11 12.80 11.93
C THR A 238 9.35 12.61 10.63
N LYS A 239 8.79 13.70 10.10
CA LYS A 239 8.13 13.69 8.78
C LYS A 239 9.15 13.39 7.69
N ILE A 240 8.92 12.33 6.92
CA ILE A 240 9.78 11.91 5.80
C ILE A 240 9.15 12.13 4.43
N LEU A 241 7.84 12.05 4.34
CA LEU A 241 7.05 12.25 3.12
C LEU A 241 5.82 13.07 3.43
N SER A 242 5.42 13.89 2.49
CA SER A 242 4.12 14.57 2.53
C SER A 242 3.67 14.95 1.13
N GLY A 243 2.37 15.12 0.98
CA GLY A 243 1.74 15.57 -0.26
C GLY A 243 0.31 16.00 0.02
N TYR A 244 -0.51 16.05 -1.02
CA TYR A 244 -1.88 16.48 -0.88
C TYR A 244 -2.69 15.49 -0.04
N HIS A 245 -3.09 15.92 1.16
CA HIS A 245 -3.89 15.19 2.13
C HIS A 245 -3.23 13.93 2.73
N TYR A 246 -1.90 13.84 2.69
CA TYR A 246 -1.19 12.76 3.40
C TYR A 246 0.19 13.19 3.90
N ALA A 247 0.67 12.50 4.94
CA ALA A 247 2.03 12.57 5.43
C ALA A 247 2.45 11.25 6.07
N TYR A 248 3.75 10.92 5.94
CA TYR A 248 4.41 9.83 6.65
C TYR A 248 5.43 10.36 7.63
N PHE A 249 5.47 9.76 8.81
CA PHE A 249 6.45 10.06 9.86
C PHE A 249 7.13 8.76 10.26
N LEU A 250 8.46 8.76 10.23
CA LEU A 250 9.27 7.61 10.64
C LEU A 250 9.75 7.80 12.07
N SER A 251 9.76 6.74 12.88
CA SER A 251 10.25 6.78 14.25
C SER A 251 11.75 7.09 14.29
N ASN A 252 12.18 7.94 15.21
CA ASN A 252 13.52 8.49 15.27
C ASN A 252 14.61 7.46 15.62
N ASP A 253 14.23 6.27 16.12
CA ASP A 253 15.13 5.13 16.31
C ASP A 253 15.73 4.62 14.99
N ALA A 254 15.18 5.04 13.85
CA ALA A 254 15.71 4.70 12.53
C ALA A 254 17.15 5.20 12.32
N GLU A 255 17.54 6.31 12.94
CA GLU A 255 18.89 6.89 12.83
C GLU A 255 19.37 6.88 11.38
N THR A 256 18.68 7.62 10.52
CA THR A 256 18.89 7.59 9.07
C THR A 256 18.70 8.95 8.41
N SER A 257 19.19 9.06 7.19
CA SER A 257 18.85 10.13 6.27
C SER A 257 17.69 9.71 5.36
N TRP A 258 16.87 10.65 4.94
CA TRP A 258 15.78 10.42 4.01
C TRP A 258 15.77 11.46 2.90
N THR A 259 15.48 11.01 1.67
CA THR A 259 15.20 11.87 0.51
C THR A 259 13.79 11.57 0.01
N ASP A 260 13.02 12.59 -0.34
CA ASP A 260 11.62 12.47 -0.70
C ASP A 260 11.34 12.29 -2.21
N VAL A 261 12.40 12.22 -3.02
CA VAL A 261 12.28 11.94 -4.45
C VAL A 261 13.10 10.68 -4.79
N PRO A 262 12.50 9.66 -5.42
CA PRO A 262 13.17 8.40 -5.71
C PRO A 262 14.13 8.52 -6.90
N SER A 263 15.06 7.57 -6.99
CA SER A 263 15.88 7.37 -8.20
C SER A 263 14.99 7.11 -9.41
N GLY A 264 15.35 7.68 -10.56
CA GLY A 264 14.60 7.54 -11.80
C GLY A 264 15.08 8.48 -12.88
N SER A 265 14.39 8.48 -14.01
CA SER A 265 14.56 9.45 -15.08
C SER A 265 13.48 10.52 -14.99
N TYR A 266 13.87 11.77 -15.09
CA TYR A 266 13.01 12.94 -15.00
C TYR A 266 13.27 13.84 -16.22
N GLU A 267 12.22 14.42 -16.77
CA GLU A 267 12.34 15.28 -17.96
C GLU A 267 12.90 16.66 -17.63
N GLU A 268 12.68 17.10 -16.39
CA GLU A 268 13.10 18.42 -15.91
C GLU A 268 13.86 18.31 -14.59
N GLY A 269 14.60 19.35 -14.24
CA GLY A 269 15.20 19.51 -12.93
C GLY A 269 14.14 19.56 -11.83
N PHE A 270 14.48 19.08 -10.64
CA PHE A 270 13.58 19.05 -9.47
C PHE A 270 14.34 19.37 -8.20
N LYS A 271 13.57 19.58 -7.14
CA LYS A 271 14.11 19.71 -5.79
C LYS A 271 13.79 18.45 -4.99
N THR A 272 14.73 18.04 -4.15
CA THR A 272 14.51 16.99 -3.15
C THR A 272 14.84 17.49 -1.77
N THR A 273 14.02 17.14 -0.79
CA THR A 273 14.21 17.50 0.62
C THR A 273 15.07 16.45 1.29
N LEU A 274 16.12 16.86 1.97
CA LEU A 274 16.99 16.00 2.78
C LEU A 274 16.55 16.08 4.23
N THR A 275 16.22 14.96 4.83
CA THR A 275 15.68 14.89 6.20
C THR A 275 16.55 13.99 7.08
N ALA A 276 16.91 14.46 8.26
CA ALA A 276 17.54 13.67 9.30
C ALA A 276 16.47 13.06 10.21
N VAL A 277 16.49 11.75 10.34
CA VAL A 277 15.63 10.99 11.27
C VAL A 277 16.52 10.46 12.36
N SER A 278 16.50 11.09 13.53
CA SER A 278 17.43 10.79 14.63
C SER A 278 16.82 11.13 15.99
N GLN A 279 17.21 10.38 17.00
CA GLN A 279 16.93 10.69 18.41
C GLN A 279 17.79 11.85 18.93
N THR A 280 18.86 12.18 18.22
CA THR A 280 19.74 13.28 18.59
C THR A 280 19.22 14.59 18.03
N GLU A 281 18.94 15.54 18.92
CA GLU A 281 18.54 16.88 18.53
C GLU A 281 19.66 17.57 17.74
N GLY A 282 19.29 18.30 16.68
CA GLY A 282 20.26 19.00 15.86
C GLY A 282 21.07 18.13 14.89
N ALA A 283 20.71 16.87 14.72
CA ALA A 283 21.31 16.00 13.70
C ALA A 283 21.18 16.66 12.31
N LYS A 284 22.26 16.62 11.53
CA LYS A 284 22.39 17.21 10.20
C LYS A 284 22.58 16.13 9.13
N LEU A 285 22.76 16.58 7.92
CA LEU A 285 23.01 15.71 6.77
C LEU A 285 24.27 16.13 6.06
N VAL A 286 24.99 15.14 5.55
CA VAL A 286 26.09 15.32 4.59
C VAL A 286 25.69 14.66 3.27
N TYR A 287 26.11 15.24 2.14
CA TYR A 287 25.80 14.65 0.85
C TYR A 287 26.88 14.86 -0.21
N THR A 288 26.84 14.03 -1.24
CA THR A 288 27.61 14.14 -2.46
C THR A 288 26.71 13.97 -3.67
N LEU A 289 27.08 14.53 -4.82
CA LEU A 289 26.36 14.40 -6.09
C LEU A 289 27.11 13.56 -7.13
N ASP A 290 28.31 13.13 -6.82
CA ASP A 290 29.18 12.35 -7.71
C ASP A 290 29.21 10.84 -7.41
N GLY A 291 28.37 10.40 -6.45
CA GLY A 291 28.30 9.02 -6.01
C GLY A 291 29.38 8.59 -5.01
N SER A 292 30.28 9.48 -4.62
CA SER A 292 31.22 9.20 -3.54
C SER A 292 30.49 9.06 -2.19
N THR A 293 31.06 8.27 -1.28
CA THR A 293 30.49 8.14 0.07
C THR A 293 30.68 9.45 0.84
N PRO A 294 29.60 10.08 1.34
CA PRO A 294 29.73 11.30 2.11
C PRO A 294 30.48 11.03 3.44
N THR A 295 31.25 12.02 3.85
CA THR A 295 31.97 12.03 5.14
C THR A 295 31.63 13.30 5.91
N ALA A 296 32.09 13.42 7.15
CA ALA A 296 31.93 14.65 7.94
C ALA A 296 32.50 15.92 7.27
N LYS A 297 33.37 15.77 6.25
CA LYS A 297 33.94 16.87 5.45
C LYS A 297 33.14 17.19 4.18
N SER A 298 32.15 16.39 3.85
CA SER A 298 31.28 16.63 2.69
C SER A 298 30.36 17.82 2.93
N THR A 299 29.66 18.26 1.89
CA THR A 299 28.68 19.34 2.02
C THR A 299 27.64 19.00 3.09
N THR A 300 27.52 19.86 4.09
CA THR A 300 26.65 19.67 5.26
C THR A 300 25.44 20.59 5.14
N VAL A 301 24.25 20.07 5.44
CA VAL A 301 23.00 20.82 5.44
C VAL A 301 22.16 20.48 6.67
N GLU A 302 21.31 21.43 7.06
CA GLU A 302 20.29 21.22 8.10
C GLU A 302 19.19 20.28 7.58
N SER A 303 18.56 19.55 8.49
CA SER A 303 17.39 18.72 8.19
C SER A 303 16.25 19.58 7.64
N GLY A 304 15.58 19.09 6.61
CA GLY A 304 14.51 19.82 5.90
C GLY A 304 15.02 20.70 4.75
N LYS A 305 16.32 20.68 4.47
CA LYS A 305 16.90 21.44 3.35
C LYS A 305 16.52 20.86 2.01
N GLU A 306 15.99 21.68 1.13
CA GLU A 306 15.82 21.35 -0.29
C GLU A 306 17.12 21.58 -1.05
N ILE A 307 17.50 20.63 -1.89
CA ILE A 307 18.58 20.76 -2.87
C ILE A 307 18.04 20.61 -4.29
N SER A 308 18.64 21.32 -5.24
CA SER A 308 18.24 21.24 -6.65
C SER A 308 19.04 20.17 -7.38
N ILE A 309 18.36 19.35 -8.16
CA ILE A 309 18.93 18.34 -9.06
C ILE A 309 18.62 18.79 -10.49
N ASN A 310 19.66 19.27 -11.19
CA ASN A 310 19.52 19.91 -12.52
C ASN A 310 20.11 19.09 -13.65
N GLY A 311 20.64 17.89 -13.38
CA GLY A 311 21.24 17.01 -14.36
C GLY A 311 21.46 15.62 -13.80
N THR A 312 21.92 14.71 -14.62
CA THR A 312 22.24 13.35 -14.21
C THR A 312 23.31 13.36 -13.12
N CYS A 313 23.00 12.76 -11.98
CA CYS A 313 23.93 12.66 -10.86
C CYS A 313 23.63 11.41 -10.02
N THR A 314 24.54 11.07 -9.14
CA THR A 314 24.32 10.06 -8.09
C THR A 314 24.39 10.74 -6.74
N LEU A 315 23.22 11.06 -6.20
CA LEU A 315 23.09 11.62 -4.85
C LEU A 315 23.29 10.52 -3.80
N LYS A 316 24.24 10.74 -2.90
CA LYS A 316 24.39 9.98 -1.66
C LYS A 316 24.25 10.90 -0.46
N VAL A 317 23.48 10.48 0.51
CA VAL A 317 23.19 11.26 1.73
C VAL A 317 23.55 10.41 2.95
N GLY A 318 24.17 11.03 3.93
CA GLY A 318 24.49 10.45 5.23
C GLY A 318 23.95 11.29 6.36
N LEU A 319 23.65 10.64 7.48
CA LEU A 319 23.32 11.29 8.75
C LEU A 319 24.59 11.75 9.43
N LEU A 320 24.61 13.00 9.90
CA LEU A 320 25.71 13.58 10.67
C LEU A 320 25.23 13.87 12.08
N VAL A 321 25.78 13.18 13.06
CA VAL A 321 25.45 13.31 14.48
C VAL A 321 26.73 13.61 15.25
N ASN A 322 26.71 14.71 16.04
CA ASN A 322 27.88 15.13 16.86
C ASN A 322 29.20 15.27 16.07
N GLY A 323 29.10 15.60 14.78
CA GLY A 323 30.28 15.80 13.92
C GLY A 323 30.84 14.55 13.26
N GLU A 324 30.16 13.41 13.41
CA GLU A 324 30.53 12.12 12.82
C GLU A 324 29.41 11.55 11.95
#